data_835cb5c3cfe6e7d72e3cf59cc467c1d4
#
_entry.id   835cb5c3cfe6e7d72e3cf59cc467c1d4
#
_cell.length_a   1.000
_cell.length_b   1.000
_cell.length_c   1.000
_cell.angle_alpha   90.00
_cell.angle_beta   90.00
_cell.angle_gamma   90.00
#
_symmetry.space_group_name_H-M   'P 1'
#
loop_
_entity.id
_entity.type
_entity.pdbx_description
1 polymer ?
#
loop_
_entity_poly.entity_id
_entity_poly.type
_entity_poly.pdbx_seq_one_letter_code
_entity_poly.pdbx_strand_id
1 'polypeptide(L)'
;IYSNLIDIGNSKKRHSNSRGFRGIGRLSGLGYCQKLKFLTSIHGEEKASCIIYDAEKLKYLLSPQVDSRDSIDQVLSSVLTIEEIPERINKHYFSVELYGVVPESDLLNDSEVVPYLQQNLPVPFSRDFVWGSMIKQKLVQMEVELAEYNVELRTDRTVIDICKPYKNKILADRIRKINDSISDINFVPFYSGEKVTAMLWYAETNFLGTVLDKDIKGIRIRQGNILIGDENTLRKCY
;
A
#
# COMPACT_ATOMS: atom_id res chain seq x y z
N ILE A 1 -1.16 -15.76 -16.89
CA ILE A 1 -1.34 -14.38 -16.35
C ILE A 1 -2.78 -13.93 -16.55
N TYR A 2 -3.34 -14.04 -17.76
CA TYR A 2 -4.70 -13.62 -18.10
C TYR A 2 -5.76 -14.19 -17.14
N SER A 3 -5.75 -15.50 -16.91
CA SER A 3 -6.71 -16.15 -16.00
C SER A 3 -6.73 -15.57 -14.59
N ASN A 4 -5.57 -15.17 -14.07
CA ASN A 4 -5.48 -14.59 -12.75
C ASN A 4 -5.93 -13.12 -12.67
N LEU A 5 -5.86 -12.37 -13.78
CA LEU A 5 -6.28 -10.98 -13.84
C LEU A 5 -7.76 -10.80 -14.17
N ILE A 6 -8.35 -11.75 -14.92
CA ILE A 6 -9.75 -11.72 -15.35
C ILE A 6 -10.66 -12.38 -14.30
N ASP A 7 -10.16 -13.41 -13.58
CA ASP A 7 -10.93 -14.20 -12.62
C ASP A 7 -11.25 -13.39 -11.35
N ILE A 8 -12.39 -12.70 -11.37
CA ILE A 8 -12.84 -11.81 -10.29
C ILE A 8 -13.53 -12.65 -9.21
N GLY A 9 -13.05 -12.50 -7.98
CA GLY A 9 -13.64 -13.16 -6.82
C GLY A 9 -13.13 -14.57 -6.54
N ASN A 10 -12.41 -15.21 -7.46
CA ASN A 10 -11.89 -16.56 -7.31
C ASN A 10 -10.37 -16.57 -7.06
N SER A 11 -9.96 -16.08 -5.90
CA SER A 11 -8.54 -16.02 -5.55
C SER A 11 -8.03 -17.40 -5.11
N LYS A 12 -6.99 -17.91 -5.79
CA LYS A 12 -6.23 -19.10 -5.39
C LYS A 12 -5.49 -18.93 -4.05
N LYS A 13 -5.51 -17.71 -3.48
CA LYS A 13 -4.79 -17.36 -2.24
C LYS A 13 -5.57 -17.64 -0.96
N ARG A 14 -6.78 -18.24 -1.02
CA ARG A 14 -7.65 -18.45 0.15
C ARG A 14 -7.00 -19.24 1.31
N HIS A 15 -5.97 -20.03 1.02
CA HIS A 15 -5.26 -20.86 2.00
C HIS A 15 -3.75 -20.63 1.98
N SER A 16 -3.28 -19.53 1.43
CA SER A 16 -1.85 -19.19 1.38
C SER A 16 -1.53 -18.03 2.33
N ASN A 17 -0.26 -17.92 2.73
CA ASN A 17 0.25 -16.76 3.47
C ASN A 17 0.24 -15.45 2.64
N SER A 18 -0.26 -15.51 1.39
CA SER A 18 -0.37 -14.37 0.50
C SER A 18 -1.59 -13.52 0.84
N ARG A 19 -1.45 -12.19 0.76
CA ARG A 19 -2.53 -11.24 1.05
C ARG A 19 -3.51 -11.12 -0.13
N GLY A 20 -4.75 -10.72 0.18
CA GLY A 20 -5.75 -10.45 -0.85
C GLY A 20 -6.52 -11.69 -1.29
N PHE A 21 -7.24 -12.33 -0.36
CA PHE A 21 -8.01 -13.56 -0.61
C PHE A 21 -9.24 -13.40 -1.52
N ARG A 22 -9.79 -12.19 -1.67
CA ARG A 22 -10.98 -11.92 -2.49
C ARG A 22 -10.69 -11.65 -3.98
N GLY A 23 -9.45 -11.32 -4.34
CA GLY A 23 -9.05 -11.04 -5.73
C GLY A 23 -9.66 -9.78 -6.36
N ILE A 24 -10.36 -8.93 -5.58
CA ILE A 24 -11.03 -7.72 -6.06
C ILE A 24 -10.18 -6.44 -5.90
N GLY A 25 -9.19 -6.44 -5.01
CA GLY A 25 -8.39 -5.24 -4.72
C GLY A 25 -7.69 -4.64 -5.95
N ARG A 26 -7.32 -5.48 -6.92
CA ARG A 26 -6.71 -5.02 -8.19
C ARG A 26 -7.64 -4.14 -9.03
N LEU A 27 -8.96 -4.26 -8.83
CA LEU A 27 -9.96 -3.51 -9.58
C LEU A 27 -10.37 -2.20 -8.89
N SER A 28 -9.84 -1.91 -7.70
CA SER A 28 -10.18 -0.69 -6.96
C SER A 28 -9.90 0.60 -7.75
N GLY A 29 -8.90 0.57 -8.65
CA GLY A 29 -8.60 1.67 -9.56
C GLY A 29 -9.75 2.07 -10.49
N LEU A 30 -10.68 1.16 -10.80
CA LEU A 30 -11.85 1.45 -11.67
C LEU A 30 -12.75 2.56 -11.12
N GLY A 31 -12.76 2.77 -9.80
CA GLY A 31 -13.50 3.85 -9.17
C GLY A 31 -12.96 5.25 -9.50
N TYR A 32 -11.67 5.36 -9.82
CA TYR A 32 -10.92 6.61 -9.87
C TYR A 32 -10.50 7.05 -11.27
N CYS A 33 -10.69 6.23 -12.30
CA CYS A 33 -10.24 6.51 -13.65
C CYS A 33 -11.33 6.23 -14.71
N GLN A 34 -11.05 6.62 -15.94
CA GLN A 34 -11.85 6.27 -17.10
C GLN A 34 -11.41 4.93 -17.70
N LYS A 35 -10.10 4.64 -17.70
CA LYS A 35 -9.55 3.35 -18.13
C LYS A 35 -8.49 2.86 -17.15
N LEU A 36 -8.55 1.58 -16.82
CA LEU A 36 -7.56 0.88 -15.99
C LEU A 36 -6.83 -0.15 -16.88
N LYS A 37 -5.52 0.00 -16.99
CA LYS A 37 -4.68 -0.86 -17.81
C LYS A 37 -3.68 -1.62 -16.96
N PHE A 38 -3.61 -2.92 -17.16
CA PHE A 38 -2.56 -3.78 -16.64
C PHE A 38 -1.62 -4.16 -17.77
N LEU A 39 -0.34 -3.98 -17.58
CA LEU A 39 0.70 -4.32 -18.52
C LEU A 39 1.77 -5.15 -17.84
N THR A 40 2.12 -6.30 -18.40
CA THR A 40 3.12 -7.18 -17.80
C THR A 40 3.99 -7.83 -18.85
N SER A 41 5.29 -7.87 -18.59
CA SER A 41 6.27 -8.57 -19.39
C SER A 41 7.04 -9.56 -18.53
N ILE A 42 7.42 -10.69 -19.12
CA ILE A 42 8.22 -11.74 -18.50
C ILE A 42 9.53 -11.83 -19.24
N HIS A 43 10.63 -11.91 -18.48
CA HIS A 43 11.96 -12.09 -19.07
C HIS A 43 12.00 -13.35 -19.96
N GLY A 44 12.50 -13.20 -21.17
CA GLY A 44 12.55 -14.28 -22.15
C GLY A 44 11.39 -14.29 -23.16
N GLU A 45 10.40 -13.42 -23.01
CA GLU A 45 9.30 -13.26 -23.99
C GLU A 45 9.47 -11.96 -24.78
N GLU A 46 9.19 -12.00 -26.09
CA GLU A 46 9.26 -10.82 -27.00
C GLU A 46 7.93 -10.05 -27.03
N LYS A 47 7.07 -10.27 -26.04
CA LYS A 47 5.76 -9.66 -25.94
C LYS A 47 5.41 -9.34 -24.51
N ALA A 48 4.58 -8.32 -24.33
CA ALA A 48 3.90 -8.00 -23.08
C ALA A 48 2.40 -8.26 -23.22
N SER A 49 1.82 -8.75 -22.15
CA SER A 49 0.35 -8.92 -22.03
C SER A 49 -0.26 -7.62 -21.56
N CYS A 50 -1.26 -7.13 -22.27
CA CYS A 50 -1.99 -5.90 -21.97
C CYS A 50 -3.47 -6.23 -21.73
N ILE A 51 -4.01 -5.79 -20.60
CA ILE A 51 -5.44 -5.93 -20.25
C ILE A 51 -5.96 -4.55 -19.92
N ILE A 52 -7.00 -4.12 -20.61
CA ILE A 52 -7.61 -2.80 -20.44
C ILE A 52 -9.07 -2.97 -20.03
N TYR A 53 -9.44 -2.31 -18.94
CA TYR A 53 -10.82 -2.15 -18.50
C TYR A 53 -11.29 -0.74 -18.85
N ASP A 54 -12.42 -0.65 -19.58
CA ASP A 54 -13.15 0.59 -19.80
C ASP A 54 -14.03 0.88 -18.57
N ALA A 55 -13.47 1.66 -17.63
CA ALA A 55 -14.13 1.96 -16.36
C ALA A 55 -15.30 2.94 -16.56
N GLU A 56 -15.26 3.80 -17.57
CA GLU A 56 -16.35 4.72 -17.89
C GLU A 56 -17.57 3.96 -18.41
N LYS A 57 -17.35 3.06 -19.36
CA LYS A 57 -18.40 2.17 -19.86
C LYS A 57 -18.96 1.27 -18.77
N LEU A 58 -18.10 0.73 -17.89
CA LEU A 58 -18.54 -0.08 -16.76
C LEU A 58 -19.46 0.71 -15.81
N LYS A 59 -19.06 1.92 -15.42
CA LYS A 59 -19.88 2.81 -14.58
C LYS A 59 -21.22 3.12 -15.23
N TYR A 60 -21.25 3.36 -16.54
CA TYR A 60 -22.48 3.58 -17.29
C TYR A 60 -23.38 2.36 -17.23
N LEU A 61 -22.87 1.16 -17.53
CA LEU A 61 -23.64 -0.09 -17.53
C LEU A 61 -24.19 -0.48 -16.16
N LEU A 62 -23.49 -0.10 -15.08
CA LEU A 62 -23.91 -0.32 -13.68
C LEU A 62 -24.80 0.81 -13.14
N SER A 63 -25.06 1.85 -13.91
CA SER A 63 -25.89 2.96 -13.45
C SER A 63 -27.39 2.56 -13.39
N PRO A 64 -28.17 3.12 -12.44
CA PRO A 64 -29.61 2.85 -12.34
C PRO A 64 -30.42 3.24 -13.59
N GLN A 65 -29.82 3.99 -14.52
CA GLN A 65 -30.46 4.46 -15.75
C GLN A 65 -30.47 3.40 -16.85
N VAL A 66 -29.63 2.35 -16.71
CA VAL A 66 -29.50 1.27 -17.69
C VAL A 66 -30.25 0.05 -17.16
N ASP A 67 -31.35 -0.31 -17.80
CA ASP A 67 -32.06 -1.57 -17.54
C ASP A 67 -31.31 -2.71 -18.27
N SER A 68 -30.14 -3.07 -17.74
CA SER A 68 -29.35 -4.18 -18.29
C SER A 68 -29.79 -5.49 -17.66
N ARG A 69 -30.19 -6.44 -18.49
CA ARG A 69 -30.45 -7.84 -18.11
C ARG A 69 -29.21 -8.72 -18.24
N ASP A 70 -28.08 -8.12 -18.55
CA ASP A 70 -26.82 -8.83 -18.75
C ASP A 70 -26.29 -9.40 -17.42
N SER A 71 -25.75 -10.58 -17.49
CA SER A 71 -25.01 -11.14 -16.35
C SER A 71 -23.73 -10.32 -16.08
N ILE A 72 -23.22 -10.40 -14.86
CA ILE A 72 -21.95 -9.73 -14.47
C ILE A 72 -20.82 -10.13 -15.45
N ASP A 73 -20.77 -11.39 -15.87
CA ASP A 73 -19.75 -11.88 -16.79
C ASP A 73 -19.87 -11.24 -18.17
N GLN A 74 -21.09 -11.02 -18.67
CA GLN A 74 -21.33 -10.33 -19.93
C GLN A 74 -20.93 -8.87 -19.86
N VAL A 75 -21.31 -8.18 -18.78
CA VAL A 75 -20.92 -6.78 -18.55
C VAL A 75 -19.39 -6.67 -18.50
N LEU A 76 -18.72 -7.51 -17.71
CA LEU A 76 -17.26 -7.49 -17.61
C LEU A 76 -16.57 -7.79 -18.94
N SER A 77 -17.06 -8.77 -19.68
CA SER A 77 -16.52 -9.11 -21.00
C SER A 77 -16.68 -7.96 -22.01
N SER A 78 -17.75 -7.17 -21.89
CA SER A 78 -18.03 -6.05 -22.78
C SER A 78 -17.13 -4.84 -22.57
N VAL A 79 -16.50 -4.71 -21.39
CA VAL A 79 -15.62 -3.60 -21.00
C VAL A 79 -14.15 -3.99 -20.98
N LEU A 80 -13.82 -5.24 -21.29
CA LEU A 80 -12.48 -5.80 -21.23
C LEU A 80 -11.88 -5.91 -22.63
N THR A 81 -10.67 -5.40 -22.80
CA THR A 81 -9.84 -5.61 -23.99
C THR A 81 -8.55 -6.33 -23.57
N ILE A 82 -8.19 -7.36 -24.32
CA ILE A 82 -6.96 -8.14 -24.10
C ILE A 82 -6.12 -8.07 -25.36
N GLU A 83 -4.88 -7.64 -25.22
CA GLU A 83 -3.94 -7.47 -26.32
C GLU A 83 -2.58 -8.03 -25.95
N GLU A 84 -1.80 -8.45 -26.94
CA GLU A 84 -0.37 -8.70 -26.84
C GLU A 84 0.35 -7.62 -27.63
N ILE A 85 1.32 -6.96 -27.01
CA ILE A 85 2.12 -5.93 -27.65
C ILE A 85 3.59 -6.38 -27.73
N PRO A 86 4.34 -6.04 -28.79
CA PRO A 86 5.78 -6.34 -28.86
C PRO A 86 6.53 -5.72 -27.69
N GLU A 87 7.41 -6.49 -27.09
CA GLU A 87 8.30 -6.02 -26.00
C GLU A 87 9.69 -6.64 -26.15
N ARG A 88 10.69 -6.00 -25.55
CA ARG A 88 12.07 -6.49 -25.57
C ARG A 88 12.20 -7.71 -24.67
N ILE A 89 12.91 -8.75 -25.13
CA ILE A 89 13.10 -10.03 -24.45
C ILE A 89 13.71 -9.92 -23.04
N ASN A 90 14.44 -8.86 -22.76
CA ASN A 90 15.08 -8.62 -21.46
C ASN A 90 14.22 -7.80 -20.47
N LYS A 91 12.98 -7.50 -20.82
CA LYS A 91 12.07 -6.77 -19.93
C LYS A 91 11.33 -7.73 -19.01
N HIS A 92 11.20 -7.29 -17.74
CA HIS A 92 10.40 -7.96 -16.73
C HIS A 92 9.78 -6.90 -15.83
N TYR A 93 8.47 -6.72 -15.93
CA TYR A 93 7.73 -5.74 -15.12
C TYR A 93 6.25 -6.07 -15.03
N PHE A 94 5.62 -5.44 -14.05
CA PHE A 94 4.17 -5.34 -13.94
C PHE A 94 3.81 -3.87 -13.72
N SER A 95 2.96 -3.32 -14.58
CA SER A 95 2.48 -1.95 -14.52
C SER A 95 0.96 -1.91 -14.36
N VAL A 96 0.49 -0.96 -13.58
CA VAL A 96 -0.93 -0.61 -13.47
C VAL A 96 -1.04 0.87 -13.80
N GLU A 97 -1.80 1.18 -14.84
CA GLU A 97 -1.92 2.52 -15.38
C GLU A 97 -3.40 2.98 -15.29
N LEU A 98 -3.62 4.14 -14.71
CA LEU A 98 -4.94 4.76 -14.59
C LEU A 98 -5.00 5.96 -15.54
N TYR A 99 -5.87 5.92 -16.52
CA TYR A 99 -6.09 6.98 -17.49
C TYR A 99 -7.37 7.75 -17.18
N GLY A 100 -7.33 9.08 -17.36
CA GLY A 100 -8.48 9.94 -17.11
C GLY A 100 -8.87 9.93 -15.62
N VAL A 101 -7.86 10.03 -14.73
CA VAL A 101 -8.09 10.25 -13.32
C VAL A 101 -8.70 11.65 -13.13
N VAL A 102 -9.74 11.73 -12.30
CA VAL A 102 -10.42 13.01 -12.02
C VAL A 102 -9.41 13.99 -11.42
N PRO A 103 -9.30 15.25 -11.93
CA PRO A 103 -8.30 16.22 -11.48
C PRO A 103 -8.33 16.53 -9.98
N GLU A 104 -9.51 16.44 -9.36
CA GLU A 104 -9.73 16.69 -7.94
C GLU A 104 -9.43 15.45 -7.06
N SER A 105 -8.95 14.36 -7.67
CA SER A 105 -8.62 13.15 -6.94
C SER A 105 -7.40 13.34 -6.04
N ASP A 106 -7.48 12.88 -4.80
CA ASP A 106 -6.36 12.81 -3.86
C ASP A 106 -5.17 11.99 -4.42
N LEU A 107 -5.41 11.12 -5.40
CA LEU A 107 -4.37 10.35 -6.09
C LEU A 107 -3.39 11.24 -6.88
N LEU A 108 -3.79 12.46 -7.23
CA LEU A 108 -2.94 13.42 -7.95
C LEU A 108 -2.32 14.46 -7.02
N ASN A 109 -2.55 14.35 -5.71
CA ASN A 109 -2.02 15.26 -4.70
C ASN A 109 -0.91 14.61 -3.89
N ASP A 110 0.34 15.00 -4.14
CA ASP A 110 1.52 14.46 -3.45
C ASP A 110 1.42 14.58 -1.91
N SER A 111 0.81 15.66 -1.42
CA SER A 111 0.66 15.89 0.03
C SER A 111 -0.28 14.89 0.72
N GLU A 112 -1.15 14.24 -0.03
CA GLU A 112 -2.03 13.17 0.46
C GLU A 112 -1.45 11.79 0.15
N VAL A 113 -0.88 11.62 -1.06
CA VAL A 113 -0.35 10.32 -1.51
C VAL A 113 0.88 9.90 -0.71
N VAL A 114 1.82 10.82 -0.46
CA VAL A 114 3.07 10.48 0.26
C VAL A 114 2.79 9.94 1.66
N PRO A 115 2.04 10.64 2.55
CA PRO A 115 1.71 10.12 3.88
C PRO A 115 0.95 8.79 3.83
N TYR A 116 0.02 8.65 2.88
CA TYR A 116 -0.72 7.40 2.70
C TYR A 116 0.21 6.22 2.37
N LEU A 117 1.13 6.38 1.42
CA LEU A 117 2.09 5.35 1.04
C LEU A 117 3.05 5.01 2.20
N GLN A 118 3.57 6.04 2.90
CA GLN A 118 4.44 5.88 4.06
C GLN A 118 3.81 5.06 5.18
N GLN A 119 2.51 5.23 5.41
CA GLN A 119 1.77 4.50 6.43
C GLN A 119 1.42 3.08 5.99
N ASN A 120 0.89 2.92 4.78
CA ASN A 120 0.22 1.70 4.37
C ASN A 120 1.14 0.68 3.70
N LEU A 121 2.19 1.12 3.00
CA LEU A 121 3.09 0.19 2.30
C LEU A 121 4.16 -0.42 3.22
N PRO A 122 4.66 -1.60 2.88
CA PRO A 122 5.79 -2.23 3.57
C PRO A 122 7.11 -1.61 3.11
N VAL A 123 7.29 -0.32 3.41
CA VAL A 123 8.50 0.43 3.09
C VAL A 123 9.48 0.45 4.25
N PRO A 124 10.78 0.65 4.00
CA PRO A 124 11.80 0.70 5.03
C PRO A 124 11.67 1.93 5.93
N PHE A 125 12.34 1.91 7.07
CA PHE A 125 12.60 3.13 7.83
C PHE A 125 13.48 4.08 7.02
N SER A 126 13.27 5.40 7.19
CA SER A 126 14.19 6.40 6.63
C SER A 126 15.61 6.18 7.15
N ARG A 127 16.60 6.44 6.32
CA ARG A 127 18.03 6.41 6.72
C ARG A 127 18.35 7.44 7.80
N ASP A 128 17.60 8.52 7.84
CA ASP A 128 17.74 9.58 8.84
C ASP A 128 17.12 9.20 10.21
N PHE A 129 16.30 8.15 10.27
CA PHE A 129 15.73 7.64 11.50
C PHE A 129 16.73 6.71 12.18
N VAL A 130 17.52 7.24 13.12
CA VAL A 130 18.65 6.54 13.75
C VAL A 130 18.27 5.25 14.48
N TRP A 131 17.02 5.14 14.93
CA TRP A 131 16.49 3.98 15.66
C TRP A 131 16.05 2.83 14.75
N GLY A 132 15.89 3.08 13.46
CA GLY A 132 15.37 2.11 12.51
C GLY A 132 16.16 0.80 12.46
N SER A 133 17.49 0.88 12.47
CA SER A 133 18.36 -0.30 12.45
C SER A 133 18.21 -1.14 13.71
N MET A 134 18.11 -0.52 14.89
CA MET A 134 17.91 -1.20 16.17
C MET A 134 16.57 -1.92 16.22
N ILE A 135 15.50 -1.26 15.75
CA ILE A 135 14.16 -1.86 15.67
C ILE A 135 14.19 -3.09 14.76
N LYS A 136 14.80 -2.98 13.58
CA LYS A 136 14.93 -4.13 12.64
C LYS A 136 15.70 -5.29 13.27
N GLN A 137 16.86 -5.02 13.88
CA GLN A 137 17.65 -6.07 14.53
C GLN A 137 16.85 -6.79 15.62
N LYS A 138 16.09 -6.03 16.42
CA LYS A 138 15.26 -6.62 17.47
C LYS A 138 14.13 -7.49 16.92
N LEU A 139 13.46 -7.04 15.86
CA LEU A 139 12.43 -7.83 15.18
C LEU A 139 13.00 -9.14 14.63
N VAL A 140 14.16 -9.10 13.97
CA VAL A 140 14.85 -10.29 13.46
C VAL A 140 15.22 -11.25 14.59
N GLN A 141 15.79 -10.74 15.71
CA GLN A 141 16.11 -11.56 16.89
C GLN A 141 14.90 -12.28 17.48
N MET A 142 13.71 -11.71 17.32
CA MET A 142 12.45 -12.26 17.82
C MET A 142 11.66 -13.02 16.73
N GLU A 143 12.32 -13.31 15.61
CA GLU A 143 11.72 -14.04 14.47
C GLU A 143 10.44 -13.38 13.90
N VAL A 144 10.32 -12.06 14.07
CA VAL A 144 9.21 -11.29 13.49
C VAL A 144 9.58 -10.86 12.07
N GLU A 145 8.87 -11.41 11.09
CA GLU A 145 9.09 -11.09 9.69
C GLU A 145 8.72 -9.64 9.37
N LEU A 146 9.67 -8.92 8.75
CA LEU A 146 9.50 -7.55 8.30
C LEU A 146 9.74 -7.45 6.78
N ALA A 147 8.68 -7.57 6.00
CA ALA A 147 8.77 -7.34 4.56
C ALA A 147 9.07 -5.86 4.27
N GLU A 148 10.01 -5.60 3.36
CA GLU A 148 10.35 -4.25 2.91
C GLU A 148 10.53 -4.22 1.39
N TYR A 149 9.99 -3.16 0.78
CA TYR A 149 10.14 -2.87 -0.65
C TYR A 149 10.59 -1.43 -0.83
N ASN A 150 11.47 -1.20 -1.79
CA ASN A 150 11.83 0.15 -2.23
C ASN A 150 10.69 0.68 -3.11
N VAL A 151 10.14 1.80 -2.72
CA VAL A 151 9.04 2.47 -3.41
C VAL A 151 9.44 3.92 -3.66
N GLU A 152 9.31 4.37 -4.89
CA GLU A 152 9.53 5.76 -5.29
C GLU A 152 8.22 6.34 -5.82
N LEU A 153 7.89 7.55 -5.40
CA LEU A 153 6.88 8.39 -6.05
C LEU A 153 7.60 9.32 -7.02
N ARG A 154 7.25 9.22 -8.29
CA ARG A 154 7.81 10.06 -9.36
C ARG A 154 6.74 10.97 -9.92
N THR A 155 7.03 12.25 -9.95
CA THR A 155 6.26 13.26 -10.67
C THR A 155 7.11 13.89 -11.75
N ASP A 156 6.56 14.79 -12.56
CA ASP A 156 7.32 15.54 -13.57
C ASP A 156 8.42 16.41 -12.94
N ARG A 157 8.34 16.69 -11.65
CA ARG A 157 9.20 17.65 -10.94
C ARG A 157 10.10 17.00 -9.91
N THR A 158 9.68 15.90 -9.32
CA THR A 158 10.34 15.31 -8.14
C THR A 158 10.36 13.80 -8.18
N VAL A 159 11.36 13.24 -7.51
CA VAL A 159 11.42 11.80 -7.16
C VAL A 159 11.53 11.74 -5.64
N ILE A 160 10.60 11.05 -5.00
CA ILE A 160 10.51 10.93 -3.54
C ILE A 160 10.62 9.45 -3.18
N ASP A 161 11.65 9.10 -2.42
CA ASP A 161 11.77 7.77 -1.80
C ASP A 161 10.75 7.64 -0.65
N ILE A 162 9.88 6.65 -0.73
CA ILE A 162 8.86 6.41 0.27
C ILE A 162 9.45 5.55 1.39
N CYS A 163 9.51 6.13 2.59
CA CYS A 163 9.97 5.49 3.82
C CYS A 163 8.93 5.63 4.92
N LYS A 164 9.02 4.84 5.99
CA LYS A 164 8.16 5.03 7.18
C LYS A 164 8.25 6.48 7.69
N PRO A 165 7.16 7.07 8.19
CA PRO A 165 7.09 8.50 8.53
C PRO A 165 7.80 8.87 9.84
N TYR A 166 8.48 7.90 10.48
CA TYR A 166 9.11 8.11 11.77
C TYR A 166 10.35 9.03 11.65
N LYS A 167 10.46 9.95 12.60
CA LYS A 167 11.53 10.95 12.70
C LYS A 167 12.17 10.87 14.08
N ASN A 168 13.40 11.39 14.20
CA ASN A 168 14.12 11.46 15.47
C ASN A 168 13.50 12.46 16.46
N LYS A 169 12.66 13.35 15.97
CA LYS A 169 11.93 14.37 16.74
C LYS A 169 10.44 14.20 16.54
N ILE A 170 9.65 14.48 17.57
CA ILE A 170 8.20 14.39 17.58
C ILE A 170 7.56 15.66 16.99
N LEU A 171 8.13 16.83 17.32
CA LEU A 171 7.66 18.11 16.76
C LEU A 171 8.51 18.46 15.55
N ALA A 172 7.85 18.86 14.46
CA ALA A 172 8.53 19.48 13.34
C ALA A 172 9.20 20.78 13.82
N ASP A 173 10.33 21.16 13.21
CA ASP A 173 11.27 22.23 13.56
C ASP A 173 10.71 23.62 13.98
N ARG A 174 9.43 23.72 14.26
CA ARG A 174 8.74 25.00 14.56
C ARG A 174 9.05 25.57 15.93
N ILE A 175 9.53 24.76 16.89
CA ILE A 175 9.81 25.21 18.27
C ILE A 175 11.21 24.75 18.67
N ARG A 176 12.21 25.59 18.40
CA ARG A 176 13.64 25.30 18.64
C ARG A 176 14.05 25.11 20.10
N LYS A 177 13.16 25.29 21.08
CA LYS A 177 13.50 25.31 22.52
C LYS A 177 12.99 24.12 23.31
N ILE A 178 12.24 23.19 22.70
CA ILE A 178 11.68 22.04 23.41
C ILE A 178 12.48 20.79 23.03
N ASN A 179 12.91 20.05 24.05
CA ASN A 179 13.52 18.73 23.83
C ASN A 179 12.41 17.73 23.49
N ASP A 180 12.26 17.45 22.19
CA ASP A 180 11.26 16.57 21.61
C ASP A 180 11.90 15.33 20.98
N SER A 181 13.18 15.12 21.20
CA SER A 181 13.92 13.98 20.67
C SER A 181 13.50 12.69 21.34
N ILE A 182 13.54 11.60 20.58
CA ILE A 182 13.41 10.25 21.11
C ILE A 182 14.67 9.95 21.95
N SER A 183 14.47 9.55 23.19
CA SER A 183 15.56 9.21 24.12
C SER A 183 15.86 7.73 24.13
N ASP A 184 14.85 6.88 23.92
CA ASP A 184 14.99 5.42 23.89
C ASP A 184 13.85 4.75 23.12
N ILE A 185 14.07 3.49 22.74
CA ILE A 185 13.05 2.61 22.13
C ILE A 185 12.93 1.34 22.96
N ASN A 186 11.73 1.09 23.45
CA ASN A 186 11.40 -0.09 24.24
C ASN A 186 10.63 -1.13 23.42
N PHE A 187 10.76 -2.39 23.83
CA PHE A 187 10.16 -3.52 23.15
C PHE A 187 9.37 -4.40 24.12
N VAL A 188 8.15 -4.76 23.74
CA VAL A 188 7.29 -5.68 24.50
C VAL A 188 6.85 -6.82 23.58
N PRO A 189 7.40 -8.02 23.75
CA PRO A 189 6.97 -9.20 23.01
C PRO A 189 5.68 -9.77 23.59
N PHE A 190 4.80 -10.25 22.72
CA PHE A 190 3.61 -11.01 23.09
C PHE A 190 3.79 -12.46 22.66
N TYR A 191 3.51 -13.40 23.58
CA TYR A 191 3.73 -14.81 23.38
C TYR A 191 2.41 -15.60 23.27
N SER A 192 2.43 -16.64 22.47
CA SER A 192 1.48 -17.74 22.53
C SER A 192 2.25 -19.04 22.73
N GLY A 193 2.21 -19.59 23.95
CA GLY A 193 3.18 -20.61 24.38
C GLY A 193 4.59 -20.05 24.38
N GLU A 194 5.53 -20.73 23.73
CA GLU A 194 6.92 -20.29 23.61
C GLU A 194 7.19 -19.38 22.38
N LYS A 195 6.21 -19.23 21.49
CA LYS A 195 6.36 -18.49 20.24
C LYS A 195 5.95 -17.03 20.41
N VAL A 196 6.79 -16.10 19.94
CA VAL A 196 6.41 -14.68 19.76
C VAL A 196 5.36 -14.56 18.66
N THR A 197 4.20 -14.03 19.00
CA THR A 197 3.09 -13.80 18.06
C THR A 197 2.95 -12.37 17.62
N ALA A 198 3.39 -11.42 18.46
CA ALA A 198 3.43 -10.01 18.14
C ALA A 198 4.55 -9.31 18.93
N MET A 199 4.98 -8.16 18.45
CA MET A 199 5.96 -7.31 19.06
C MET A 199 5.42 -5.86 19.05
N LEU A 200 5.34 -5.25 20.22
CA LEU A 200 5.16 -3.82 20.37
C LEU A 200 6.53 -3.16 20.53
N TRP A 201 6.78 -2.08 19.81
CA TRP A 201 7.84 -1.14 20.17
C TRP A 201 7.26 0.26 20.38
N TYR A 202 7.82 1.01 21.29
CA TYR A 202 7.40 2.39 21.57
C TYR A 202 8.61 3.26 21.89
N ALA A 203 8.49 4.53 21.53
CA ALA A 203 9.52 5.53 21.76
C ALA A 203 9.30 6.23 23.10
N GLU A 204 10.35 6.41 23.87
CA GLU A 204 10.39 7.30 25.03
C GLU A 204 10.92 8.67 24.62
N THR A 205 10.33 9.72 25.18
CA THR A 205 10.73 11.09 24.89
C THR A 205 10.56 11.95 26.14
N ASN A 206 11.30 13.05 26.20
CA ASN A 206 11.14 14.08 27.23
C ASN A 206 10.05 15.11 26.89
N PHE A 207 9.30 14.87 25.83
CA PHE A 207 8.21 15.75 25.41
C PHE A 207 6.99 15.59 26.30
N LEU A 208 6.59 16.66 26.97
CA LEU A 208 5.45 16.67 27.91
C LEU A 208 4.12 17.08 27.27
N GLY A 209 4.07 17.21 25.97
CA GLY A 209 2.88 17.60 25.23
C GLY A 209 2.12 16.44 24.60
N THR A 210 1.08 16.79 23.83
CA THR A 210 0.34 15.83 23.01
C THR A 210 0.94 15.77 21.61
N VAL A 211 1.20 14.57 21.11
CA VAL A 211 1.59 14.35 19.72
C VAL A 211 0.40 14.67 18.81
N LEU A 212 0.54 15.72 17.99
CA LEU A 212 -0.50 16.17 17.08
C LEU A 212 -0.38 15.55 15.69
N ASP A 213 0.82 15.13 15.31
CA ASP A 213 1.07 14.50 14.01
C ASP A 213 0.31 13.17 13.92
N LYS A 214 -0.71 13.14 13.06
CA LYS A 214 -1.56 11.97 12.84
C LYS A 214 -0.78 10.76 12.30
N ASP A 215 0.37 10.98 11.67
CA ASP A 215 1.16 9.93 11.04
C ASP A 215 1.98 9.12 12.06
N ILE A 216 2.25 9.70 13.24
CA ILE A 216 2.99 9.03 14.32
C ILE A 216 2.19 8.85 15.62
N LYS A 217 1.05 9.53 15.74
CA LYS A 217 0.19 9.47 16.92
C LYS A 217 -0.53 8.12 17.01
N GLY A 218 -0.68 7.60 18.23
CA GLY A 218 -1.48 6.41 18.54
C GLY A 218 -0.75 5.11 18.26
N ILE A 219 -1.49 4.00 18.31
CA ILE A 219 -0.96 2.67 18.10
C ILE A 219 -1.20 2.25 16.65
N ARG A 220 -0.15 1.78 16.00
CA ARG A 220 -0.19 1.27 14.62
C ARG A 220 -0.01 -0.25 14.62
N ILE A 221 -1.04 -0.98 14.24
CA ILE A 221 -0.98 -2.44 14.09
C ILE A 221 -0.50 -2.75 12.68
N ARG A 222 0.53 -3.60 12.56
CA ARG A 222 1.08 -4.02 11.27
C ARG A 222 1.19 -5.53 11.19
N GLN A 223 0.92 -6.06 10.02
CA GLN A 223 1.17 -7.46 9.69
C GLN A 223 2.16 -7.51 8.52
N GLY A 224 3.35 -8.10 8.74
CA GLY A 224 4.44 -8.11 7.76
C GLY A 224 4.72 -6.69 7.20
N ASN A 225 4.75 -5.68 8.08
CA ASN A 225 5.01 -4.28 7.77
C ASN A 225 3.91 -3.49 7.01
N ILE A 226 2.75 -4.08 6.72
CA ILE A 226 1.59 -3.38 6.18
C ILE A 226 0.65 -2.96 7.32
N LEU A 227 0.17 -1.72 7.29
CA LEU A 227 -0.77 -1.20 8.28
C LEU A 227 -2.10 -1.96 8.22
N ILE A 228 -2.64 -2.29 9.40
CA ILE A 228 -4.00 -2.84 9.57
C ILE A 228 -4.85 -1.80 10.28
N GLY A 229 -5.90 -1.34 9.60
CA GLY A 229 -6.78 -0.30 10.14
C GLY A 229 -6.12 1.08 10.22
N ASP A 230 -6.53 1.85 11.21
CA ASP A 230 -6.08 3.22 11.48
C ASP A 230 -5.62 3.37 12.94
N GLU A 231 -5.26 4.60 13.34
CA GLU A 231 -4.86 4.94 14.73
C GLU A 231 -5.96 4.71 15.78
N ASN A 232 -7.20 4.56 15.34
CA ASN A 232 -8.35 4.32 16.22
C ASN A 232 -8.79 2.85 16.23
N THR A 233 -8.07 1.97 15.56
CA THR A 233 -8.46 0.55 15.42
C THR A 233 -8.71 -0.10 16.77
N LEU A 234 -7.83 0.11 17.76
CA LEU A 234 -8.04 -0.44 19.12
C LEU A 234 -9.23 0.19 19.84
N ARG A 235 -9.53 1.47 19.61
CA ARG A 235 -10.69 2.12 20.22
C ARG A 235 -12.02 1.58 19.71
N LYS A 236 -12.04 1.02 18.50
CA LYS A 236 -13.23 0.41 17.90
C LYS A 236 -13.48 -1.02 18.40
N CYS A 237 -12.50 -1.60 19.10
CA CYS A 237 -12.58 -2.96 19.64
C CYS A 237 -13.05 -3.01 21.11
N TYR A 238 -13.22 -1.85 21.79
CA TYR A 238 -13.63 -1.75 23.19
C TYR A 238 -14.85 -0.83 23.34
#